data_24a4c470722eecff371483b4512dfc52
#
_entry.id   24a4c470722eecff371483b4512dfc52
#
_cell.length_a   1.000
_cell.length_b   1.000
_cell.length_c   1.000
_cell.angle_alpha   90.00
_cell.angle_beta   90.00
_cell.angle_gamma   90.00
#
_symmetry.space_group_name_H-M   'P 1'
#
loop_
_entity.id
_entity.type
_entity.pdbx_description
1 polymer ?
#
loop_
_entity_poly.entity_id
_entity_poly.type
_entity_poly.pdbx_seq_one_letter_code
_entity_poly.pdbx_strand_id
1 'polypeptide(L)'
;MLPRRYRTSDGLEVWVGKSDAGNDYLTTKLAAGNDWFFHIEGYPGSHTVLRTGGRKDPPQESVLEAAELCTHFSKMKDASRVDVHVAPIKHVHKPKGAKPGLVHVSQGKTVGLRRDHKRLERILNAQIKE
;
A
#
# COMPACT_ATOMS: atom_id res chain seq x y z
N MET A 1 -8.93 13.86 5.41
CA MET A 1 -7.86 12.84 5.42
C MET A 1 -7.91 11.88 4.24
N LEU A 2 -8.22 12.40 3.07
CA LEU A 2 -8.28 11.54 1.89
C LEU A 2 -6.88 11.11 1.46
N PRO A 3 -6.70 9.84 1.06
CA PRO A 3 -5.41 9.36 0.58
C PRO A 3 -5.11 9.86 -0.83
N ARG A 4 -3.84 9.75 -1.23
CA ARG A 4 -3.48 9.82 -2.64
C ARG A 4 -4.03 8.59 -3.33
N ARG A 5 -4.56 8.77 -4.54
CA ARG A 5 -5.17 7.67 -5.30
C ARG A 5 -4.54 7.56 -6.66
N TYR A 6 -4.27 6.33 -7.07
CA TYR A 6 -3.63 6.02 -8.36
C TYR A 6 -4.38 4.86 -9.00
N ARG A 7 -4.33 4.79 -10.34
CA ARG A 7 -4.97 3.70 -11.08
C ARG A 7 -3.91 2.79 -11.67
N THR A 8 -4.01 1.49 -11.40
CA THR A 8 -3.07 0.51 -11.95
C THR A 8 -3.34 0.26 -13.43
N SER A 9 -2.36 -0.38 -14.10
CA SER A 9 -2.52 -0.80 -15.50
C SER A 9 -3.70 -1.74 -15.69
N ASP A 10 -4.12 -2.43 -14.66
CA ASP A 10 -5.27 -3.35 -14.71
C ASP A 10 -6.57 -2.67 -14.32
N GLY A 11 -6.56 -1.36 -14.07
CA GLY A 11 -7.76 -0.59 -13.76
C GLY A 11 -8.16 -0.57 -12.29
N LEU A 12 -7.34 -1.14 -11.40
CA LEU A 12 -7.60 -1.10 -9.96
C LEU A 12 -7.04 0.18 -9.36
N GLU A 13 -7.52 0.55 -8.18
CA GLU A 13 -6.99 1.74 -7.49
C GLU A 13 -6.02 1.33 -6.39
N VAL A 14 -4.97 2.15 -6.25
CA VAL A 14 -4.04 2.07 -5.13
C VAL A 14 -4.17 3.37 -4.35
N TRP A 15 -4.38 3.26 -3.05
CA TRP A 15 -4.54 4.41 -2.17
C TRP A 15 -3.36 4.47 -1.20
N VAL A 16 -2.79 5.67 -1.02
CA VAL A 16 -1.60 5.89 -0.19
C VAL A 16 -1.91 6.95 0.85
N GLY A 17 -1.69 6.64 2.12
CA GLY A 17 -1.91 7.59 3.22
C GLY A 17 -0.92 8.74 3.18
N LYS A 18 -1.35 9.93 3.62
CA LYS A 18 -0.54 11.15 3.57
C LYS A 18 0.11 11.51 4.90
N SER A 19 -0.30 10.89 5.99
CA SER A 19 0.15 11.18 7.34
C SER A 19 -0.12 9.99 8.24
N ASP A 20 0.39 10.00 9.46
CA ASP A 20 0.10 8.92 10.41
C ASP A 20 -1.40 8.79 10.65
N ALA A 21 -2.10 9.91 10.85
CA ALA A 21 -3.56 9.88 11.02
C ALA A 21 -4.25 9.42 9.74
N GLY A 22 -3.77 9.86 8.57
CA GLY A 22 -4.30 9.43 7.29
C GLY A 22 -4.05 7.95 7.03
N ASN A 23 -2.91 7.42 7.46
CA ASN A 23 -2.61 5.99 7.38
C ASN A 23 -3.63 5.18 8.19
N ASP A 24 -3.91 5.61 9.42
CA ASP A 24 -4.93 4.94 10.25
C ASP A 24 -6.30 4.98 9.59
N TYR A 25 -6.69 6.15 9.11
CA TYR A 25 -8.00 6.33 8.49
C TYR A 25 -8.15 5.44 7.25
N LEU A 26 -7.12 5.41 6.39
CA LEU A 26 -7.11 4.55 5.22
C LEU A 26 -7.25 3.08 5.61
N THR A 27 -6.45 2.63 6.54
CA THR A 27 -6.34 1.21 6.88
C THR A 27 -7.52 0.70 7.70
N THR A 28 -8.05 1.53 8.61
CA THR A 28 -9.09 1.08 9.54
C THR A 28 -10.50 1.49 9.12
N LYS A 29 -10.66 2.50 8.25
CA LYS A 29 -11.99 3.02 7.89
C LYS A 29 -12.32 2.90 6.41
N LEU A 30 -11.36 3.14 5.52
CA LEU A 30 -11.63 3.13 4.09
C LEU A 30 -11.42 1.77 3.44
N ALA A 31 -10.34 1.09 3.77
CA ALA A 31 -10.04 -0.23 3.23
C ALA A 31 -11.00 -1.28 3.79
N ALA A 32 -11.40 -2.24 2.98
CA ALA A 32 -12.39 -3.23 3.40
C ALA A 32 -12.33 -4.47 2.51
N GLY A 33 -12.99 -5.54 2.97
CA GLY A 33 -13.18 -6.74 2.18
C GLY A 33 -11.87 -7.43 1.83
N ASN A 34 -11.65 -7.64 0.54
CA ASN A 34 -10.48 -8.32 0.02
C ASN A 34 -9.35 -7.36 -0.36
N ASP A 35 -9.38 -6.12 0.09
CA ASP A 35 -8.29 -5.19 -0.16
C ASP A 35 -6.99 -5.69 0.44
N TRP A 36 -5.86 -5.32 -0.17
CA TRP A 36 -4.54 -5.72 0.29
C TRP A 36 -3.79 -4.53 0.88
N PHE A 37 -3.20 -4.74 2.04
CA PHE A 37 -2.38 -3.79 2.75
C PHE A 37 -0.91 -4.00 2.41
N PHE A 38 -0.18 -2.90 2.17
CA PHE A 38 1.25 -2.90 1.85
C PHE A 38 1.99 -1.96 2.79
N HIS A 39 3.13 -2.43 3.29
CA HIS A 39 4.05 -1.59 4.06
C HIS A 39 5.46 -2.15 3.89
N ILE A 40 6.46 -1.27 3.76
CA ILE A 40 7.83 -1.75 3.68
C ILE A 40 8.25 -2.37 5.01
N GLU A 41 9.10 -3.39 4.96
CA GLU A 41 9.54 -4.06 6.16
C GLU A 41 10.69 -3.30 6.81
N GLY A 42 10.59 -3.10 8.13
CA GLY A 42 11.68 -2.58 8.94
C GLY A 42 11.92 -1.08 8.91
N TYR A 43 11.16 -0.30 8.14
CA TYR A 43 11.35 1.14 8.01
C TYR A 43 10.05 1.90 8.01
N PRO A 44 10.04 3.18 8.42
CA PRO A 44 8.84 4.01 8.33
C PRO A 44 8.41 4.25 6.89
N GLY A 45 7.12 4.34 6.67
CA GLY A 45 6.55 4.63 5.36
C GLY A 45 5.04 4.77 5.44
N SER A 46 4.45 5.24 4.35
CA SER A 46 3.00 5.36 4.23
C SER A 46 2.34 3.99 4.13
N HIS A 47 1.16 3.86 4.74
CA HIS A 47 0.30 2.71 4.47
C HIS A 47 -0.19 2.81 3.02
N THR A 48 -0.20 1.68 2.34
CA THR A 48 -0.65 1.61 0.95
C THR A 48 -1.68 0.48 0.86
N VAL A 49 -2.76 0.72 0.13
CA VAL A 49 -3.85 -0.25 -0.02
C VAL A 49 -4.16 -0.42 -1.50
N LEU A 50 -4.13 -1.68 -1.95
CA LEU A 50 -4.62 -2.03 -3.28
C LEU A 50 -6.10 -2.39 -3.12
N ARG A 51 -6.98 -1.61 -3.78
CA ARG A 51 -8.40 -1.85 -3.79
C ARG A 51 -8.70 -2.93 -4.83
N THR A 52 -9.11 -4.08 -4.36
CA THR A 52 -9.20 -5.25 -5.25
C THR A 52 -10.55 -5.40 -5.96
N GLY A 53 -11.55 -4.60 -5.56
CA GLY A 53 -12.88 -4.71 -6.12
C GLY A 53 -13.53 -6.06 -5.85
N GLY A 54 -13.17 -6.69 -4.74
CA GLY A 54 -13.71 -7.98 -4.35
C GLY A 54 -12.89 -9.18 -4.81
N ARG A 55 -11.84 -8.97 -5.62
CA ARG A 55 -10.97 -10.07 -6.06
C ARG A 55 -10.10 -10.57 -4.92
N LYS A 56 -9.94 -11.89 -4.79
CA LYS A 56 -9.02 -12.47 -3.81
C LYS A 56 -7.58 -12.39 -4.30
N ASP A 57 -7.38 -12.60 -5.61
CA ASP A 57 -6.06 -12.62 -6.24
C ASP A 57 -6.00 -11.54 -7.31
N PRO A 58 -5.55 -10.32 -6.95
CA PRO A 58 -5.41 -9.25 -7.93
C PRO A 58 -4.30 -9.58 -8.93
N PRO A 59 -4.33 -8.99 -10.13
CA PRO A 59 -3.28 -9.21 -11.12
C PRO A 59 -1.90 -8.83 -10.58
N GLN A 60 -0.90 -9.62 -10.96
CA GLN A 60 0.47 -9.44 -10.45
C GLN A 60 1.02 -8.05 -10.75
N GLU A 61 0.74 -7.47 -11.91
CA GLU A 61 1.25 -6.14 -12.24
C GLU A 61 0.67 -5.07 -11.32
N SER A 62 -0.61 -5.19 -10.93
CA SER A 62 -1.20 -4.27 -9.96
C SER A 62 -0.53 -4.40 -8.59
N VAL A 63 -0.19 -5.63 -8.17
CA VAL A 63 0.52 -5.86 -6.92
C VAL A 63 1.89 -5.18 -6.96
N LEU A 64 2.62 -5.32 -8.07
CA LEU A 64 3.93 -4.70 -8.22
C LEU A 64 3.83 -3.18 -8.27
N GLU A 65 2.81 -2.63 -8.92
CA GLU A 65 2.60 -1.19 -8.95
C GLU A 65 2.28 -0.64 -7.56
N ALA A 66 1.46 -1.36 -6.79
CA ALA A 66 1.19 -0.97 -5.39
C ALA A 66 2.46 -1.01 -4.55
N ALA A 67 3.29 -2.03 -4.74
CA ALA A 67 4.56 -2.15 -4.04
C ALA A 67 5.54 -1.03 -4.41
N GLU A 68 5.57 -0.60 -5.67
CA GLU A 68 6.37 0.55 -6.10
C GLU A 68 5.94 1.83 -5.39
N LEU A 69 4.63 2.08 -5.32
CA LEU A 69 4.12 3.26 -4.63
C LEU A 69 4.43 3.21 -3.14
N CYS A 70 4.23 2.05 -2.52
CA CYS A 70 4.55 1.84 -1.11
C CYS A 70 6.01 2.21 -0.83
N THR A 71 6.92 1.76 -1.69
CA THR A 71 8.34 2.03 -1.53
C THR A 71 8.66 3.50 -1.79
N HIS A 72 8.05 4.09 -2.82
CA HIS A 72 8.26 5.49 -3.18
C HIS A 72 7.91 6.45 -2.03
N PHE A 73 6.86 6.14 -1.27
CA PHE A 73 6.41 6.96 -0.13
C PHE A 73 6.95 6.43 1.18
N SER A 74 8.20 5.95 1.19
CA SER A 74 8.85 5.42 2.37
C SER A 74 10.29 5.90 2.49
N LYS A 75 10.95 5.52 3.58
CA LYS A 75 12.37 5.79 3.78
C LYS A 75 13.26 5.02 2.78
N MET A 76 12.71 4.02 2.10
CA MET A 76 13.47 3.18 1.16
C MET A 76 13.26 3.57 -0.30
N LYS A 77 12.80 4.79 -0.56
CA LYS A 77 12.43 5.22 -1.92
C LYS A 77 13.57 5.12 -2.93
N ASP A 78 14.81 5.23 -2.51
CA ASP A 78 15.97 5.19 -3.41
C ASP A 78 16.64 3.81 -3.49
N ALA A 79 16.13 2.82 -2.75
CA ALA A 79 16.70 1.48 -2.79
C ALA A 79 16.35 0.78 -4.09
N SER A 80 17.27 -0.07 -4.58
CA SER A 80 17.04 -0.85 -5.79
C SER A 80 16.25 -2.14 -5.54
N ARG A 81 16.25 -2.62 -4.29
CA ARG A 81 15.48 -3.78 -3.84
C ARG A 81 14.91 -3.50 -2.47
N VAL A 82 13.67 -3.89 -2.25
CA VAL A 82 12.98 -3.66 -0.99
C VAL A 82 12.07 -4.83 -0.68
N ASP A 83 12.04 -5.22 0.58
CA ASP A 83 11.05 -6.19 1.05
C ASP A 83 9.80 -5.44 1.48
N VAL A 84 8.68 -5.79 0.87
CA VAL A 84 7.39 -5.17 1.15
C VAL A 84 6.50 -6.22 1.81
N HIS A 85 5.97 -5.87 2.98
CA HIS A 85 5.01 -6.73 3.67
C HIS A 85 3.63 -6.52 3.06
N VAL A 86 2.97 -7.62 2.69
CA VAL A 86 1.66 -7.59 2.02
C VAL A 86 0.72 -8.52 2.77
N ALA A 87 -0.46 -8.05 3.12
CA ALA A 87 -1.45 -8.84 3.84
C ALA A 87 -2.86 -8.43 3.45
N PRO A 88 -3.83 -9.36 3.49
CA PRO A 88 -5.24 -8.96 3.38
C PRO A 88 -5.59 -7.98 4.50
N ILE A 89 -6.42 -7.00 4.19
CA ILE A 89 -6.76 -5.95 5.16
C ILE A 89 -7.40 -6.52 6.43
N LYS A 90 -8.10 -7.64 6.32
CA LYS A 90 -8.73 -8.29 7.48
C LYS A 90 -7.74 -8.77 8.53
N HIS A 91 -6.46 -8.87 8.18
CA HIS A 91 -5.39 -9.27 9.12
C HIS A 91 -4.62 -8.08 9.67
N VAL A 92 -5.08 -6.87 9.42
CA VAL A 92 -4.46 -5.65 9.92
C VAL A 92 -5.32 -5.09 11.05
N HIS A 93 -4.73 -4.94 12.24
CA HIS A 93 -5.44 -4.53 13.44
C HIS A 93 -4.81 -3.31 14.05
N LYS A 94 -5.64 -2.42 14.58
CA LYS A 94 -5.19 -1.26 15.33
C LYS A 94 -5.28 -1.62 16.83
N PRO A 95 -4.14 -1.87 17.52
CA PRO A 95 -4.18 -2.14 18.95
C PRO A 95 -4.81 -0.97 19.70
N LYS A 96 -5.58 -1.27 20.74
CA LYS A 96 -6.21 -0.25 21.57
C LYS A 96 -5.14 0.64 22.18
N GLY A 97 -5.30 1.96 22.05
CA GLY A 97 -4.35 2.93 22.58
C GLY A 97 -3.08 3.09 21.78
N ALA A 98 -2.93 2.41 20.64
CA ALA A 98 -1.75 2.56 19.82
C ALA A 98 -1.71 3.94 19.17
N LYS A 99 -0.49 4.50 19.02
CA LYS A 99 -0.31 5.81 18.41
C LYS A 99 -0.74 5.79 16.94
N PRO A 100 -1.07 6.96 16.34
CA PRO A 100 -1.43 7.03 14.93
C PRO A 100 -0.33 6.43 14.04
N GLY A 101 -0.77 5.65 13.05
CA GLY A 101 0.13 4.97 12.11
C GLY A 101 0.62 3.61 12.56
N LEU A 102 0.46 3.26 13.84
CA LEU A 102 0.89 1.95 14.34
C LEU A 102 -0.24 0.94 14.18
N VAL A 103 0.02 -0.12 13.40
CA VAL A 103 -0.91 -1.24 13.26
C VAL A 103 -0.15 -2.55 13.47
N HIS A 104 -0.91 -3.59 13.79
CA HIS A 104 -0.38 -4.94 13.91
C HIS A 104 -0.92 -5.78 12.76
N VAL A 105 -0.02 -6.47 12.06
CA VAL A 105 -0.38 -7.35 10.95
C VAL A 105 -0.15 -8.79 11.39
N SER A 106 -1.23 -9.57 11.51
CA SER A 106 -1.15 -10.91 12.06
C SER A 106 -0.75 -11.97 11.04
N GLN A 107 -0.98 -11.73 9.77
CA GLN A 107 -0.62 -12.64 8.68
C GLN A 107 -0.23 -11.84 7.46
N GLY A 108 0.52 -12.46 6.58
CA GLY A 108 0.95 -11.80 5.38
C GLY A 108 2.17 -12.48 4.80
N LYS A 109 2.66 -11.91 3.73
CA LYS A 109 3.85 -12.41 3.04
C LYS A 109 4.76 -11.25 2.70
N THR A 110 6.03 -11.58 2.47
CA THR A 110 6.99 -10.62 1.98
C THR A 110 7.07 -10.70 0.47
N VAL A 111 6.95 -9.56 -0.17
CA VAL A 111 7.21 -9.42 -1.61
C VAL A 111 8.56 -8.76 -1.76
N GLY A 112 9.53 -9.49 -2.32
CA GLY A 112 10.84 -8.93 -2.65
C GLY A 112 10.73 -8.13 -3.93
N LEU A 113 10.65 -6.81 -3.81
CA LEU A 113 10.46 -5.93 -4.96
C LEU A 113 11.80 -5.52 -5.54
N ARG A 114 12.03 -5.86 -6.81
CA ARG A 114 13.08 -5.23 -7.59
C ARG A 114 12.49 -3.96 -8.20
N ARG A 115 13.07 -2.81 -7.87
CA ARG A 115 12.55 -1.52 -8.33
C ARG A 115 12.65 -1.42 -9.85
N ASP A 116 11.60 -0.87 -10.43
CA ASP A 116 11.49 -0.67 -11.87
C ASP A 116 11.05 0.77 -12.11
N HIS A 117 11.97 1.57 -12.67
CA HIS A 117 11.73 2.99 -12.87
C HIS A 117 10.53 3.26 -13.80
N LYS A 118 10.38 2.47 -14.85
CA LYS A 118 9.26 2.64 -15.79
C LYS A 118 7.93 2.31 -15.14
N ARG A 119 7.88 1.26 -14.32
CA ARG A 119 6.67 0.91 -13.57
C ARG A 119 6.30 2.05 -12.61
N LEU A 120 7.26 2.55 -11.86
CA LEU A 120 7.01 3.65 -10.94
C LEU A 120 6.52 4.89 -11.66
N GLU A 121 7.18 5.27 -12.75
CA GLU A 121 6.77 6.45 -13.53
C GLU A 121 5.35 6.28 -14.07
N ARG A 122 5.01 5.10 -14.58
CA ARG A 122 3.69 4.84 -15.12
C ARG A 122 2.60 5.02 -14.07
N ILE A 123 2.78 4.44 -12.88
CA ILE A 123 1.76 4.54 -11.83
C ILE A 123 1.69 5.96 -11.25
N LEU A 124 2.82 6.65 -11.09
CA LEU A 124 2.80 8.03 -10.63
C LEU A 124 2.04 8.93 -11.60
N ASN A 125 2.18 8.69 -12.90
CA ASN A 125 1.46 9.45 -13.92
C ASN A 125 -0.03 9.10 -13.98
N ALA A 126 -0.44 8.04 -13.34
CA ALA A 126 -1.83 7.60 -13.28
C ALA A 126 -2.55 8.05 -12.01
N GLN A 127 -2.06 9.09 -11.35
CA GLN A 127 -2.71 9.63 -10.17
C GLN A 127 -4.10 10.14 -10.51
N ILE A 128 -5.07 9.73 -9.69
CA ILE A 128 -6.45 10.17 -9.84
C ILE A 128 -6.59 11.52 -9.15
N LYS A 129 -6.95 12.53 -9.93
CA LYS A 129 -7.13 13.89 -9.39
C LYS A 129 -8.56 14.10 -8.99
N GLU A 130 -8.72 14.83 -7.91
CA GLU A 130 -10.02 15.18 -7.37
C GLU A 130 -10.55 16.47 -7.99
#